data_7a9db4b76038af03ee888c63bcd1ab22
#
_entry.id   7a9db4b76038af03ee888c63bcd1ab22
#
_cell.length_a   1.000
_cell.length_b   1.000
_cell.length_c   1.000
_cell.angle_alpha   90.00
_cell.angle_beta   90.00
_cell.angle_gamma   90.00
#
_symmetry.space_group_name_H-M   'P 1'
#
loop_
_entity.id
_entity.type
_entity.pdbx_description
1 polymer ?
#
loop_
_entity_poly.entity_id
_entity_poly.type
_entity_poly.pdbx_seq_one_letter_code
_entity_poly.pdbx_strand_id
1 'polypeptide(L)'
;MDVLTKVPVREQDAKERATNFKEVCLGYDKEEAMAEASRCINCKNAQCVKGCPVSINIPGFIEQVKEGNFEKAYEIIGESSSLPAVCGRVCPQESQCEGKCIRGIKGDAISIGKLERFVADWACKEGIKPIGAKEKNGKKVAVIGSGPAGLTCAGDLAKMGYDVTIFEA
;
A
#
# COMPACT_ATOMS: atom_id res chain seq x y z
N MET A 1 1.47 -23.17 -9.90
CA MET A 1 2.20 -22.09 -9.17
C MET A 1 2.51 -22.62 -7.77
N ASP A 2 3.76 -22.49 -7.34
CA ASP A 2 4.13 -22.86 -5.96
C ASP A 2 3.56 -21.83 -4.99
N VAL A 3 2.58 -22.25 -4.20
CA VAL A 3 1.91 -21.36 -3.24
C VAL A 3 2.74 -21.08 -1.99
N LEU A 4 3.86 -21.78 -1.80
CA LEU A 4 4.74 -21.64 -0.63
C LEU A 4 5.85 -20.60 -0.87
N THR A 5 6.21 -20.35 -2.12
CA THR A 5 7.25 -19.40 -2.49
C THR A 5 6.64 -18.10 -3.03
N LYS A 6 7.12 -16.96 -2.53
CA LYS A 6 6.67 -15.65 -3.01
C LYS A 6 7.10 -15.38 -4.45
N VAL A 7 6.32 -14.61 -5.17
CA VAL A 7 6.71 -14.11 -6.50
C VAL A 7 7.94 -13.20 -6.34
N PRO A 8 9.04 -13.46 -7.07
CA PRO A 8 10.23 -12.63 -7.00
C PRO A 8 9.93 -11.20 -7.45
N VAL A 9 10.46 -10.21 -6.73
CA VAL A 9 10.34 -8.81 -7.15
C VAL A 9 11.47 -8.50 -8.11
N ARG A 10 11.17 -7.81 -9.21
CA ARG A 10 12.17 -7.36 -10.17
C ARG A 10 13.04 -6.27 -9.59
N GLU A 11 14.33 -6.35 -9.86
CA GLU A 11 15.32 -5.36 -9.45
C GLU A 11 16.23 -5.00 -10.62
N GLN A 12 16.84 -3.81 -10.59
CA GLN A 12 17.90 -3.46 -11.51
C GLN A 12 19.09 -4.40 -11.36
N ASP A 13 19.74 -4.75 -12.48
CA ASP A 13 21.02 -5.48 -12.45
C ASP A 13 22.04 -4.75 -11.57
N ALA A 14 22.86 -5.52 -10.85
CA ALA A 14 23.81 -4.98 -9.88
C ALA A 14 24.85 -4.03 -10.51
N LYS A 15 25.26 -4.27 -11.75
CA LYS A 15 26.19 -3.39 -12.48
C LYS A 15 25.50 -2.13 -12.98
N GLU A 16 24.25 -2.25 -13.44
CA GLU A 16 23.45 -1.12 -13.91
C GLU A 16 23.13 -0.16 -12.76
N ARG A 17 22.63 -0.67 -11.63
CA ARG A 17 22.28 0.17 -10.47
C ARG A 17 23.46 0.90 -9.85
N ALA A 18 24.67 0.40 -10.02
CA ALA A 18 25.90 1.06 -9.56
C ALA A 18 26.22 2.35 -10.33
N THR A 19 25.61 2.58 -11.49
CA THR A 19 25.89 3.72 -12.40
C THR A 19 24.79 4.79 -12.40
N ASN A 20 23.71 4.62 -11.62
CA ASN A 20 22.58 5.54 -11.61
C ASN A 20 21.94 5.65 -10.22
N PHE A 21 21.02 6.61 -10.05
CA PHE A 21 20.22 6.82 -8.84
C PHE A 21 18.73 6.51 -9.04
N LYS A 22 18.39 5.69 -10.05
CA LYS A 22 17.02 5.23 -10.25
C LYS A 22 16.62 4.23 -9.17
N GLU A 23 15.34 4.05 -8.97
CA GLU A 23 14.81 3.09 -8.00
C GLU A 23 15.28 1.65 -8.32
N VAL A 24 15.92 0.99 -7.39
CA VAL A 24 16.51 -0.34 -7.58
C VAL A 24 15.42 -1.41 -7.69
N CYS A 25 14.49 -1.41 -6.75
CA CYS A 25 13.36 -2.33 -6.77
C CYS A 25 12.30 -1.83 -7.77
N LEU A 26 12.05 -2.57 -8.85
CA LEU A 26 11.11 -2.19 -9.90
C LEU A 26 9.64 -2.51 -9.56
N GLY A 27 9.42 -3.26 -8.49
CA GLY A 27 8.08 -3.69 -8.07
C GLY A 27 7.50 -4.80 -8.95
N TYR A 28 6.21 -5.07 -8.78
CA TYR A 28 5.45 -6.03 -9.58
C TYR A 28 4.83 -5.36 -10.82
N ASP A 29 4.66 -6.13 -11.89
CA ASP A 29 3.66 -5.84 -12.92
C ASP A 29 2.28 -6.41 -12.54
N LYS A 30 1.29 -6.29 -13.44
CA LYS A 30 -0.09 -6.73 -13.18
C LYS A 30 -0.17 -8.24 -12.93
N GLU A 31 0.49 -9.01 -13.76
CA GLU A 31 0.50 -10.48 -13.72
C GLU A 31 1.20 -10.98 -12.47
N GLU A 32 2.34 -10.40 -12.13
CA GLU A 32 3.11 -10.73 -10.91
C GLU A 32 2.32 -10.38 -9.65
N ALA A 33 1.66 -9.20 -9.62
CA ALA A 33 0.83 -8.79 -8.49
C ALA A 33 -0.38 -9.71 -8.29
N MET A 34 -1.09 -10.07 -9.36
CA MET A 34 -2.21 -11.00 -9.30
C MET A 34 -1.76 -12.41 -8.88
N ALA A 35 -0.60 -12.84 -9.35
CA ALA A 35 0.00 -14.11 -8.96
C ALA A 35 0.36 -14.15 -7.49
N GLU A 36 1.03 -13.10 -6.95
CA GLU A 36 1.35 -12.99 -5.53
C GLU A 36 0.08 -12.89 -4.68
N ALA A 37 -0.90 -12.09 -5.10
CA ALA A 37 -2.18 -11.95 -4.41
C ALA A 37 -2.93 -13.30 -4.32
N SER A 38 -2.83 -14.15 -5.33
CA SER A 38 -3.47 -15.48 -5.37
C SER A 38 -2.92 -16.44 -4.32
N ARG A 39 -1.75 -16.20 -3.76
CA ARG A 39 -1.20 -16.98 -2.63
C ARG A 39 -1.92 -16.67 -1.31
N CYS A 40 -2.62 -15.55 -1.21
CA CYS A 40 -3.34 -15.18 0.00
C CYS A 40 -4.53 -16.12 0.24
N ILE A 41 -4.66 -16.63 1.47
CA ILE A 41 -5.74 -17.55 1.86
C ILE A 41 -6.95 -16.84 2.46
N ASN A 42 -7.00 -15.52 2.41
CA ASN A 42 -8.10 -14.69 2.90
C ASN A 42 -8.55 -15.07 4.32
N CYS A 43 -7.64 -14.99 5.29
CA CYS A 43 -7.85 -15.48 6.66
C CYS A 43 -9.02 -14.76 7.34
N LYS A 44 -9.98 -15.51 7.92
CA LYS A 44 -11.10 -14.96 8.70
C LYS A 44 -10.63 -14.12 9.91
N ASN A 45 -9.51 -14.51 10.55
CA ASN A 45 -8.85 -13.77 11.63
C ASN A 45 -7.44 -13.38 11.19
N ALA A 46 -7.37 -12.37 10.31
CA ALA A 46 -6.15 -11.94 9.64
C ALA A 46 -5.16 -11.29 10.60
N GLN A 47 -4.11 -12.03 11.00
CA GLN A 47 -3.08 -11.51 11.89
C GLN A 47 -2.25 -10.39 11.24
N CYS A 48 -2.15 -10.38 9.91
CA CYS A 48 -1.50 -9.30 9.17
C CYS A 48 -2.16 -7.94 9.42
N VAL A 49 -3.50 -7.87 9.53
CA VAL A 49 -4.23 -6.64 9.88
C VAL A 49 -3.81 -6.14 11.27
N LYS A 50 -3.70 -7.04 12.25
CA LYS A 50 -3.23 -6.69 13.61
C LYS A 50 -1.76 -6.28 13.64
N GLY A 51 -0.98 -6.69 12.66
CA GLY A 51 0.41 -6.28 12.50
C GLY A 51 0.59 -4.94 11.79
N CYS A 52 -0.47 -4.39 11.18
CA CYS A 52 -0.45 -3.10 10.51
C CYS A 52 -0.80 -1.99 11.51
N PRO A 53 0.08 -0.98 11.73
CA PRO A 53 -0.18 0.11 12.69
C PRO A 53 -1.45 0.91 12.39
N VAL A 54 -1.86 0.99 11.13
CA VAL A 54 -3.09 1.70 10.71
C VAL A 54 -4.23 0.75 10.34
N SER A 55 -4.07 -0.55 10.61
CA SER A 55 -5.13 -1.57 10.47
C SER A 55 -5.76 -1.63 9.08
N ILE A 56 -4.97 -1.52 8.01
CA ILE A 56 -5.47 -1.70 6.63
C ILE A 56 -6.20 -3.03 6.52
N ASN A 57 -7.34 -3.06 5.84
CA ASN A 57 -8.03 -4.31 5.48
C ASN A 57 -7.24 -5.09 4.43
N ILE A 58 -6.14 -5.71 4.88
CA ILE A 58 -5.17 -6.41 4.02
C ILE A 58 -5.81 -7.54 3.21
N PRO A 59 -6.61 -8.48 3.79
CA PRO A 59 -7.26 -9.50 2.98
C PRO A 59 -8.18 -8.90 1.92
N GLY A 60 -8.89 -7.82 2.27
CA GLY A 60 -9.84 -7.17 1.35
C GLY A 60 -9.14 -6.57 0.13
N PHE A 61 -8.07 -5.80 0.31
CA PHE A 61 -7.39 -5.23 -0.86
C PHE A 61 -6.66 -6.30 -1.69
N ILE A 62 -6.08 -7.33 -1.05
CA ILE A 62 -5.40 -8.42 -1.77
C ILE A 62 -6.39 -9.23 -2.62
N GLU A 63 -7.60 -9.47 -2.13
CA GLU A 63 -8.64 -10.15 -2.92
C GLU A 63 -8.99 -9.34 -4.17
N GLN A 64 -9.09 -8.00 -4.05
CA GLN A 64 -9.33 -7.14 -5.21
C GLN A 64 -8.15 -7.13 -6.18
N VAL A 65 -6.90 -7.18 -5.69
CA VAL A 65 -5.73 -7.32 -6.58
C VAL A 65 -5.78 -8.65 -7.33
N LYS A 66 -6.10 -9.76 -6.65
CA LYS A 66 -6.25 -11.08 -7.25
C LYS A 66 -7.29 -11.12 -8.38
N GLU A 67 -8.40 -10.38 -8.21
CA GLU A 67 -9.46 -10.25 -9.19
C GLU A 67 -9.16 -9.24 -10.32
N GLY A 68 -8.06 -8.49 -10.21
CA GLY A 68 -7.69 -7.44 -11.16
C GLY A 68 -8.43 -6.11 -10.94
N ASN A 69 -9.17 -5.96 -9.84
CA ASN A 69 -9.92 -4.77 -9.46
C ASN A 69 -9.03 -3.76 -8.70
N PHE A 70 -8.00 -3.22 -9.36
CA PHE A 70 -6.95 -2.43 -8.70
C PHE A 70 -7.47 -1.10 -8.13
N GLU A 71 -8.44 -0.47 -8.78
CA GLU A 71 -9.08 0.75 -8.26
C GLU A 71 -9.78 0.47 -6.93
N LYS A 72 -10.52 -0.63 -6.85
CA LYS A 72 -11.17 -1.04 -5.59
C LYS A 72 -10.16 -1.41 -4.50
N ALA A 73 -9.04 -2.05 -4.87
CA ALA A 73 -7.93 -2.31 -3.95
C ALA A 73 -7.36 -1.00 -3.39
N TYR A 74 -7.18 0.02 -4.25
CA TYR A 74 -6.70 1.34 -3.83
C TYR A 74 -7.68 2.05 -2.88
N GLU A 75 -8.98 1.98 -3.15
CA GLU A 75 -10.01 2.49 -2.24
C GLU A 75 -9.90 1.86 -0.85
N ILE A 76 -9.84 0.52 -0.78
CA ILE A 76 -9.74 -0.21 0.49
C ILE A 76 -8.49 0.19 1.28
N ILE A 77 -7.34 0.32 0.63
CA ILE A 77 -6.13 0.82 1.28
C ILE A 77 -6.33 2.26 1.77
N GLY A 78 -6.92 3.10 0.92
CA GLY A 78 -7.16 4.52 1.17
C GLY A 78 -8.09 4.81 2.36
N GLU A 79 -8.95 3.86 2.76
CA GLU A 79 -9.77 3.99 3.97
C GLU A 79 -8.92 4.18 5.24
N SER A 80 -7.77 3.51 5.32
CA SER A 80 -6.90 3.50 6.51
C SER A 80 -5.54 4.16 6.31
N SER A 81 -5.05 4.28 5.07
CA SER A 81 -3.71 4.83 4.76
C SER A 81 -3.81 5.98 3.78
N SER A 82 -3.20 7.12 4.13
CA SER A 82 -3.11 8.29 3.25
C SER A 82 -1.83 8.29 2.39
N LEU A 83 -0.86 7.40 2.68
CA LEU A 83 0.47 7.38 2.03
C LEU A 83 0.86 5.97 1.54
N PRO A 84 0.01 5.24 0.79
CA PRO A 84 0.29 3.85 0.44
C PRO A 84 1.55 3.68 -0.41
N ALA A 85 1.86 4.62 -1.31
CA ALA A 85 3.07 4.57 -2.13
C ALA A 85 4.36 4.67 -1.30
N VAL A 86 4.31 5.41 -0.19
CA VAL A 86 5.43 5.54 0.76
C VAL A 86 5.49 4.30 1.64
N CYS A 87 4.36 3.91 2.26
CA CYS A 87 4.27 2.75 3.14
C CYS A 87 4.74 1.46 2.45
N GLY A 88 4.35 1.22 1.21
CA GLY A 88 4.78 0.06 0.42
C GLY A 88 6.31 0.02 0.14
N ARG A 89 7.03 1.14 0.37
CA ARG A 89 8.49 1.25 0.19
C ARG A 89 9.27 1.26 1.49
N VAL A 90 8.75 1.87 2.56
CA VAL A 90 9.55 2.17 3.75
C VAL A 90 9.08 1.49 5.04
N CYS A 91 7.87 0.93 5.10
CA CYS A 91 7.44 0.16 6.26
C CYS A 91 8.34 -1.07 6.45
N PRO A 92 8.73 -1.42 7.69
CA PRO A 92 9.42 -2.67 8.00
C PRO A 92 8.41 -3.84 8.01
N GLN A 93 7.87 -4.20 6.83
CA GLN A 93 6.76 -5.15 6.68
C GLN A 93 7.09 -6.52 7.29
N GLU A 94 8.36 -6.95 7.22
CA GLU A 94 8.86 -8.20 7.77
C GLU A 94 8.69 -8.33 9.29
N SER A 95 8.62 -7.22 10.01
CA SER A 95 8.35 -7.18 11.45
C SER A 95 6.91 -6.77 11.79
N GLN A 96 6.15 -6.30 10.80
CA GLN A 96 4.78 -5.84 10.93
C GLN A 96 3.79 -6.82 10.27
N CYS A 97 3.12 -6.39 9.19
CA CYS A 97 2.06 -7.17 8.55
C CYS A 97 2.54 -8.50 7.96
N GLU A 98 3.67 -8.51 7.24
CA GLU A 98 4.25 -9.74 6.65
C GLU A 98 4.74 -10.68 7.74
N GLY A 99 5.39 -10.17 8.79
CA GLY A 99 5.84 -10.96 9.95
C GLY A 99 4.71 -11.64 10.73
N LYS A 100 3.44 -11.22 10.52
CA LYS A 100 2.25 -11.86 11.10
C LYS A 100 1.47 -12.70 10.09
N CYS A 101 1.97 -12.82 8.86
CA CYS A 101 1.30 -13.60 7.82
C CYS A 101 1.40 -15.10 8.12
N ILE A 102 0.26 -15.79 8.14
CA ILE A 102 0.20 -17.24 8.43
C ILE A 102 0.92 -18.09 7.36
N ARG A 103 1.03 -17.58 6.13
CA ARG A 103 1.83 -18.23 5.08
C ARG A 103 3.29 -18.35 5.46
N GLY A 104 3.84 -17.39 6.22
CA GLY A 104 5.22 -17.41 6.69
C GLY A 104 5.56 -18.53 7.67
N ILE A 105 4.57 -19.33 8.14
CA ILE A 105 4.83 -20.47 9.03
C ILE A 105 5.42 -21.66 8.27
N LYS A 106 4.99 -21.91 7.03
CA LYS A 106 5.40 -23.06 6.22
C LYS A 106 6.07 -22.72 4.91
N GLY A 107 6.24 -21.43 4.61
CA GLY A 107 6.82 -20.94 3.37
C GLY A 107 7.07 -19.44 3.50
N ASP A 108 7.02 -18.72 2.37
CA ASP A 108 7.16 -17.27 2.36
C ASP A 108 5.84 -16.58 2.71
N ALA A 109 5.91 -15.56 3.58
CA ALA A 109 4.81 -14.64 3.79
C ALA A 109 4.35 -14.01 2.46
N ILE A 110 3.11 -13.55 2.39
CA ILE A 110 2.65 -12.73 1.27
C ILE A 110 3.43 -11.42 1.27
N SER A 111 3.90 -10.98 0.12
CA SER A 111 4.62 -9.70 -0.08
C SER A 111 3.63 -8.53 -0.03
N ILE A 112 3.04 -8.29 1.16
CA ILE A 112 1.94 -7.34 1.38
C ILE A 112 2.37 -5.92 0.99
N GLY A 113 3.56 -5.49 1.43
CA GLY A 113 4.07 -4.17 1.10
C GLY A 113 4.34 -3.97 -0.39
N LYS A 114 4.76 -5.02 -1.11
CA LYS A 114 4.95 -4.95 -2.56
C LYS A 114 3.62 -4.87 -3.32
N LEU A 115 2.57 -5.54 -2.82
CA LEU A 115 1.21 -5.42 -3.35
C LEU A 115 0.63 -4.03 -3.06
N GLU A 116 0.80 -3.49 -1.86
CA GLU A 116 0.40 -2.12 -1.51
C GLU A 116 1.08 -1.10 -2.42
N ARG A 117 2.40 -1.21 -2.62
CA ARG A 117 3.17 -0.40 -3.55
C ARG A 117 2.63 -0.48 -4.97
N PHE A 118 2.41 -1.71 -5.49
CA PHE A 118 1.88 -1.92 -6.83
C PHE A 118 0.55 -1.19 -7.03
N VAL A 119 -0.39 -1.34 -6.09
CA VAL A 119 -1.71 -0.70 -6.16
C VAL A 119 -1.58 0.83 -6.17
N ALA A 120 -0.71 1.38 -5.32
CA ALA A 120 -0.50 2.82 -5.23
C ALA A 120 0.18 3.40 -6.49
N ASP A 121 1.20 2.72 -7.01
CA ASP A 121 1.91 3.13 -8.24
C ASP A 121 0.98 3.03 -9.46
N TRP A 122 0.15 1.97 -9.54
CA TRP A 122 -0.85 1.81 -10.56
C TRP A 122 -1.89 2.94 -10.51
N ALA A 123 -2.44 3.24 -9.34
CA ALA A 123 -3.42 4.30 -9.16
C ALA A 123 -2.86 5.68 -9.57
N CYS A 124 -1.61 5.96 -9.21
CA CYS A 124 -0.92 7.18 -9.61
C CYS A 124 -0.79 7.26 -11.14
N LYS A 125 -0.39 6.17 -11.80
CA LYS A 125 -0.22 6.10 -13.26
C LYS A 125 -1.54 6.28 -14.00
N GLU A 126 -2.63 5.69 -13.52
CA GLU A 126 -3.97 5.81 -14.10
C GLU A 126 -4.68 7.13 -13.71
N GLY A 127 -4.06 7.97 -12.88
CA GLY A 127 -4.63 9.24 -12.44
C GLY A 127 -5.81 9.10 -11.48
N ILE A 128 -5.92 7.96 -10.78
CA ILE A 128 -6.97 7.71 -9.79
C ILE A 128 -6.76 8.64 -8.59
N LYS A 129 -7.80 9.38 -8.26
CA LYS A 129 -7.75 10.30 -7.13
C LYS A 129 -7.97 9.56 -5.81
N PRO A 130 -7.29 9.99 -4.72
CA PRO A 130 -7.58 9.49 -3.38
C PRO A 130 -9.06 9.69 -3.00
N ILE A 131 -9.55 8.84 -2.09
CA ILE A 131 -10.90 8.98 -1.53
C ILE A 131 -11.04 10.36 -0.89
N GLY A 132 -11.98 11.14 -1.38
CA GLY A 132 -12.36 12.42 -0.80
C GLY A 132 -13.63 12.32 0.05
N ALA A 133 -13.94 13.36 0.80
CA ALA A 133 -15.20 13.46 1.51
C ALA A 133 -16.38 13.57 0.51
N LYS A 134 -17.48 12.88 0.82
CA LYS A 134 -18.74 13.00 0.06
C LYS A 134 -19.35 14.40 0.23
N GLU A 135 -19.22 15.00 1.41
CA GLU A 135 -19.75 16.32 1.75
C GLU A 135 -18.70 17.14 2.49
N LYS A 136 -18.66 18.46 2.22
CA LYS A 136 -17.80 19.39 2.94
C LYS A 136 -18.52 19.91 4.19
N ASN A 137 -17.79 20.00 5.30
CA ASN A 137 -18.33 20.51 6.57
C ASN A 137 -18.20 22.04 6.73
N GLY A 138 -17.66 22.75 5.74
CA GLY A 138 -17.49 24.21 5.70
C GLY A 138 -16.37 24.77 6.58
N LYS A 139 -15.63 23.92 7.30
CA LYS A 139 -14.54 24.35 8.19
C LYS A 139 -13.20 24.25 7.47
N LYS A 140 -12.32 25.25 7.75
CA LYS A 140 -10.96 25.32 7.21
C LYS A 140 -9.93 24.92 8.25
N VAL A 141 -8.92 24.18 7.84
CA VAL A 141 -7.80 23.73 8.68
C VAL A 141 -6.48 24.03 7.98
N ALA A 142 -5.54 24.61 8.72
CA ALA A 142 -4.16 24.77 8.29
C ALA A 142 -3.30 23.68 8.94
N VAL A 143 -2.53 22.97 8.12
CA VAL A 143 -1.52 22.00 8.57
C VAL A 143 -0.15 22.58 8.27
N ILE A 144 0.70 22.68 9.27
CA ILE A 144 2.04 23.22 9.14
C ILE A 144 3.04 22.06 9.03
N GLY A 145 3.72 21.98 7.90
CA GLY A 145 4.66 20.93 7.54
C GLY A 145 4.05 19.85 6.65
N SER A 146 4.79 19.44 5.61
CA SER A 146 4.43 18.39 4.66
C SER A 146 5.16 17.06 4.89
N GLY A 147 5.71 16.86 6.09
CA GLY A 147 6.24 15.56 6.51
C GLY A 147 5.15 14.48 6.61
N PRO A 148 5.51 13.20 6.85
CA PRO A 148 4.55 12.08 6.89
C PRO A 148 3.38 12.32 7.84
N ALA A 149 3.63 12.91 9.01
CA ALA A 149 2.57 13.23 9.98
C ALA A 149 1.61 14.31 9.46
N GLY A 150 2.15 15.39 8.87
CA GLY A 150 1.34 16.47 8.31
C GLY A 150 0.50 16.00 7.12
N LEU A 151 1.08 15.24 6.21
CA LEU A 151 0.38 14.68 5.04
C LEU A 151 -0.73 13.70 5.47
N THR A 152 -0.47 12.83 6.45
CA THR A 152 -1.48 11.90 6.98
C THR A 152 -2.62 12.66 7.64
N CYS A 153 -2.30 13.62 8.52
CA CYS A 153 -3.30 14.45 9.19
C CYS A 153 -4.16 15.21 8.17
N ALA A 154 -3.53 15.84 7.18
CA ALA A 154 -4.24 16.55 6.12
C ALA A 154 -5.15 15.63 5.30
N GLY A 155 -4.66 14.44 4.93
CA GLY A 155 -5.45 13.46 4.19
C GLY A 155 -6.67 12.99 4.96
N ASP A 156 -6.52 12.68 6.24
CA ASP A 156 -7.63 12.22 7.09
C ASP A 156 -8.66 13.34 7.35
N LEU A 157 -8.21 14.56 7.59
CA LEU A 157 -9.11 15.72 7.71
C LEU A 157 -9.86 15.99 6.40
N ALA A 158 -9.19 15.86 5.24
CA ALA A 158 -9.85 16.01 3.94
C ALA A 158 -10.95 14.95 3.74
N LYS A 159 -10.70 13.70 4.14
CA LYS A 159 -11.72 12.63 4.12
C LYS A 159 -12.92 12.93 5.03
N MET A 160 -12.69 13.67 6.13
CA MET A 160 -13.74 14.14 7.05
C MET A 160 -14.48 15.38 6.54
N GLY A 161 -14.14 15.90 5.37
CA GLY A 161 -14.83 17.02 4.73
C GLY A 161 -14.29 18.41 5.08
N TYR A 162 -13.16 18.51 5.77
CA TYR A 162 -12.50 19.78 6.02
C TYR A 162 -11.84 20.33 4.74
N ASP A 163 -11.80 21.66 4.64
CA ASP A 163 -11.01 22.37 3.62
C ASP A 163 -9.60 22.57 4.17
N VAL A 164 -8.67 21.72 3.75
CA VAL A 164 -7.32 21.63 4.33
C VAL A 164 -6.31 22.35 3.44
N THR A 165 -5.52 23.23 4.05
CA THR A 165 -4.35 23.84 3.41
C THR A 165 -3.09 23.42 4.13
N ILE A 166 -2.10 22.89 3.38
CA ILE A 166 -0.78 22.53 3.91
C ILE A 166 0.19 23.66 3.62
N PHE A 167 0.92 24.10 4.64
CA PHE A 167 2.00 25.09 4.53
C PHE A 167 3.32 24.39 4.77
N GLU A 168 4.26 24.55 3.83
CA GLU A 168 5.61 23.99 3.87
C GLU A 168 6.62 25.09 3.58
N ALA A 169 7.79 25.04 4.29
CA ALA A 169 8.86 26.02 4.13
C ALA A 169 9.82 25.66 2.99
#